data_b03f2a38496b56fefc46b2106c41ef0d
#
_entry.id   b03f2a38496b56fefc46b2106c41ef0d
#
_cell.length_a   1.000
_cell.length_b   1.000
_cell.length_c   1.000
_cell.angle_alpha   90.00
_cell.angle_beta   90.00
_cell.angle_gamma   90.00
#
_symmetry.space_group_name_H-M   'P 1'
#
loop_
_entity.id
_entity.type
_entity.pdbx_description
1 polymer ?
#
loop_
_entity_poly.entity_id
_entity_poly.type
_entity_poly.pdbx_seq_one_letter_code
_entity_poly.pdbx_strand_id
1 'polypeptide(L)'
;MDAELEALALEGVDWAGRDAQGSQLSESRLRSADLTEASLSRARLRDVVVVDGGWANVTATDATFSRVRFERVRLTGANLSGSTLDNVTFSDCRLDLSSFRFSQLDIVHFDGCMMKESDFYDAQLSSVMFTDCDLSGVTLTGATFDGSEMRGCDLSSAHSPERLRGVRMPWPDVIRTAGEFAAGIGIEVLDE
;
A
#
# COMPACT_ATOMS: atom_id res chain seq x y z
N MET A 1 -22.98 -13.23 -7.76
CA MET A 1 -23.75 -12.18 -8.50
C MET A 1 -22.94 -10.93 -8.31
N ASP A 2 -22.24 -10.52 -9.34
CA ASP A 2 -21.35 -9.38 -9.29
C ASP A 2 -22.19 -8.12 -9.14
N ALA A 3 -22.10 -7.45 -7.99
CA ALA A 3 -22.83 -6.21 -7.74
C ALA A 3 -22.11 -5.08 -8.47
N GLU A 4 -22.86 -4.29 -9.23
CA GLU A 4 -22.39 -3.06 -9.84
C GLU A 4 -23.03 -1.86 -9.12
N LEU A 5 -22.17 -1.00 -8.55
CA LEU A 5 -22.57 0.15 -7.76
C LEU A 5 -21.90 1.39 -8.36
N GLU A 6 -22.69 2.40 -8.70
CA GLU A 6 -22.19 3.60 -9.37
C GLU A 6 -22.76 4.87 -8.75
N ALA A 7 -21.95 5.93 -8.76
CA ALA A 7 -22.32 7.28 -8.34
C ALA A 7 -22.90 7.38 -6.92
N LEU A 8 -22.36 6.60 -5.97
CA LEU A 8 -22.85 6.53 -4.60
C LEU A 8 -22.09 7.50 -3.68
N ALA A 9 -22.80 8.13 -2.78
CA ALA A 9 -22.25 8.82 -1.62
C ALA A 9 -22.78 8.11 -0.36
N LEU A 10 -21.93 7.26 0.24
CA LEU A 10 -22.30 6.43 1.38
C LEU A 10 -21.54 6.91 2.62
N GLU A 11 -22.25 7.03 3.73
CA GLU A 11 -21.67 7.44 5.02
C GLU A 11 -22.09 6.46 6.13
N GLY A 12 -21.11 6.05 6.94
CA GLY A 12 -21.31 5.20 8.11
C GLY A 12 -21.87 3.81 7.82
N VAL A 13 -21.67 3.31 6.59
CA VAL A 13 -22.15 1.96 6.25
C VAL A 13 -21.32 0.89 6.94
N ASP A 14 -21.98 -0.14 7.44
CA ASP A 14 -21.35 -1.32 8.03
C ASP A 14 -21.44 -2.49 7.05
N TRP A 15 -20.29 -2.82 6.46
CA TRP A 15 -20.07 -3.95 5.58
C TRP A 15 -19.02 -4.91 6.13
N ALA A 16 -18.75 -4.86 7.43
CA ALA A 16 -17.78 -5.73 8.06
C ALA A 16 -18.11 -7.22 7.80
N GLY A 17 -17.08 -7.99 7.45
CA GLY A 17 -17.20 -9.43 7.14
C GLY A 17 -18.05 -9.77 5.92
N ARG A 18 -18.49 -8.78 5.13
CA ARG A 18 -19.32 -9.06 3.93
C ARG A 18 -18.48 -9.62 2.79
N ASP A 19 -19.11 -10.50 2.03
CA ASP A 19 -18.56 -11.01 0.78
C ASP A 19 -19.03 -10.11 -0.38
N ALA A 20 -18.08 -9.40 -0.97
CA ALA A 20 -18.27 -8.54 -2.14
C ALA A 20 -17.28 -8.90 -3.25
N GLN A 21 -16.93 -10.19 -3.37
CA GLN A 21 -16.02 -10.67 -4.41
C GLN A 21 -16.57 -10.34 -5.81
N GLY A 22 -15.67 -9.90 -6.69
CA GLY A 22 -16.01 -9.57 -8.08
C GLY A 22 -16.89 -8.33 -8.24
N SER A 23 -17.29 -7.66 -7.15
CA SER A 23 -18.12 -6.46 -7.23
C SER A 23 -17.39 -5.31 -7.93
N GLN A 24 -18.18 -4.40 -8.50
CA GLN A 24 -17.69 -3.20 -9.13
C GLN A 24 -18.25 -1.98 -8.42
N LEU A 25 -17.37 -1.06 -8.06
CA LEU A 25 -17.74 0.22 -7.47
C LEU A 25 -17.09 1.33 -8.30
N SER A 26 -17.88 2.23 -8.83
CA SER A 26 -17.39 3.35 -9.62
C SER A 26 -17.97 4.69 -9.20
N GLU A 27 -17.21 5.77 -9.45
CA GLU A 27 -17.62 7.17 -9.27
C GLU A 27 -18.23 7.46 -7.89
N SER A 28 -17.71 6.79 -6.85
CA SER A 28 -18.38 6.73 -5.54
C SER A 28 -17.51 7.31 -4.42
N ARG A 29 -18.18 7.77 -3.37
CA ARG A 29 -17.53 8.23 -2.15
C ARG A 29 -18.04 7.44 -0.95
N LEU A 30 -17.11 6.86 -0.20
CA LEU A 30 -17.35 6.17 1.06
C LEU A 30 -16.76 7.01 2.20
N ARG A 31 -17.57 7.41 3.16
CA ARG A 31 -17.11 8.08 4.38
C ARG A 31 -17.45 7.24 5.58
N SER A 32 -16.47 7.03 6.46
CA SER A 32 -16.63 6.24 7.70
C SER A 32 -17.27 4.86 7.46
N ALA A 33 -16.99 4.26 6.29
CA ALA A 33 -17.46 2.92 5.95
C ALA A 33 -16.60 1.87 6.64
N ASP A 34 -17.24 0.90 7.28
CA ASP A 34 -16.56 -0.26 7.88
C ASP A 34 -16.63 -1.47 6.95
N LEU A 35 -15.46 -1.85 6.42
CA LEU A 35 -15.24 -3.05 5.63
C LEU A 35 -14.25 -4.00 6.33
N THR A 36 -14.11 -3.89 7.64
CA THR A 36 -13.24 -4.78 8.43
C THR A 36 -13.55 -6.24 8.10
N GLU A 37 -12.51 -7.02 7.74
CA GLU A 37 -12.61 -8.44 7.37
C GLU A 37 -13.51 -8.74 6.15
N ALA A 38 -13.94 -7.73 5.39
CA ALA A 38 -14.72 -7.95 4.18
C ALA A 38 -13.86 -8.58 3.07
N SER A 39 -14.52 -9.32 2.16
CA SER A 39 -13.88 -9.89 0.98
C SER A 39 -14.19 -9.05 -0.26
N LEU A 40 -13.16 -8.42 -0.82
CA LEU A 40 -13.16 -7.68 -2.08
C LEU A 40 -12.30 -8.37 -3.15
N SER A 41 -12.05 -9.68 -3.02
CA SER A 41 -11.24 -10.41 -4.00
C SER A 41 -11.81 -10.25 -5.41
N ARG A 42 -10.95 -9.91 -6.38
CA ARG A 42 -11.33 -9.63 -7.77
C ARG A 42 -12.33 -8.48 -7.95
N ALA A 43 -12.54 -7.67 -6.92
CA ALA A 43 -13.36 -6.46 -7.05
C ALA A 43 -12.67 -5.42 -7.94
N ARG A 44 -13.47 -4.54 -8.51
CA ARG A 44 -12.98 -3.38 -9.29
C ARG A 44 -13.49 -2.09 -8.67
N LEU A 45 -12.56 -1.25 -8.26
CA LEU A 45 -12.87 0.08 -7.75
C LEU A 45 -12.30 1.10 -8.73
N ARG A 46 -13.14 1.98 -9.25
CA ARG A 46 -12.74 3.02 -10.21
C ARG A 46 -13.35 4.38 -9.84
N ASP A 47 -12.50 5.42 -9.81
CA ASP A 47 -12.93 6.78 -9.47
C ASP A 47 -13.62 6.83 -8.08
N VAL A 48 -13.00 6.16 -7.09
CA VAL A 48 -13.55 6.03 -5.73
C VAL A 48 -12.74 6.83 -4.73
N VAL A 49 -13.42 7.49 -3.81
CA VAL A 49 -12.79 8.16 -2.66
C VAL A 49 -13.28 7.52 -1.37
N VAL A 50 -12.34 7.05 -0.55
CA VAL A 50 -12.61 6.47 0.78
C VAL A 50 -12.00 7.37 1.85
N VAL A 51 -12.80 7.82 2.79
CA VAL A 51 -12.37 8.75 3.84
C VAL A 51 -12.80 8.22 5.21
N ASP A 52 -11.87 8.26 6.19
CA ASP A 52 -12.11 7.89 7.58
C ASP A 52 -12.69 6.46 7.76
N GLY A 53 -12.31 5.50 6.90
CA GLY A 53 -12.88 4.14 6.86
C GLY A 53 -12.12 3.13 7.71
N GLY A 54 -12.82 2.06 8.14
CA GLY A 54 -12.26 0.87 8.75
C GLY A 54 -12.17 -0.28 7.73
N TRP A 55 -10.98 -0.59 7.26
CA TRP A 55 -10.72 -1.66 6.27
C TRP A 55 -9.68 -2.65 6.78
N ALA A 56 -9.57 -2.82 8.11
CA ALA A 56 -8.63 -3.76 8.70
C ALA A 56 -8.92 -5.20 8.26
N ASN A 57 -7.86 -5.95 7.95
CA ASN A 57 -7.92 -7.35 7.49
C ASN A 57 -8.83 -7.55 6.26
N VAL A 58 -9.10 -6.51 5.48
CA VAL A 58 -9.84 -6.67 4.22
C VAL A 58 -9.04 -7.58 3.29
N THR A 59 -9.72 -8.50 2.62
CA THR A 59 -9.12 -9.34 1.60
C THR A 59 -9.49 -8.81 0.22
N ALA A 60 -8.52 -8.23 -0.49
CA ALA A 60 -8.69 -7.65 -1.82
C ALA A 60 -7.69 -8.28 -2.82
N THR A 61 -7.54 -9.61 -2.78
CA THR A 61 -6.65 -10.33 -3.68
C THR A 61 -7.12 -10.24 -5.13
N ASP A 62 -6.17 -10.06 -6.06
CA ASP A 62 -6.45 -9.93 -7.51
C ASP A 62 -7.45 -8.81 -7.84
N ALA A 63 -7.61 -7.83 -6.94
CA ALA A 63 -8.50 -6.70 -7.14
C ALA A 63 -7.85 -5.63 -8.04
N THR A 64 -8.68 -4.78 -8.63
CA THR A 64 -8.23 -3.65 -9.44
C THR A 64 -8.69 -2.34 -8.83
N PHE A 65 -7.74 -1.45 -8.59
CA PHE A 65 -7.97 -0.09 -8.10
C PHE A 65 -7.47 0.88 -9.17
N SER A 66 -8.36 1.69 -9.72
CA SER A 66 -8.01 2.70 -10.73
C SER A 66 -8.55 4.05 -10.33
N ARG A 67 -7.67 5.03 -10.18
CA ARG A 67 -7.99 6.39 -9.72
C ARG A 67 -8.76 6.38 -8.39
N VAL A 68 -8.20 5.67 -7.41
CA VAL A 68 -8.78 5.53 -6.07
C VAL A 68 -7.97 6.35 -5.07
N ARG A 69 -8.67 7.01 -4.14
CA ARG A 69 -8.05 7.76 -3.06
C ARG A 69 -8.52 7.24 -1.71
N PHE A 70 -7.57 6.90 -0.86
CA PHE A 70 -7.78 6.55 0.55
C PHE A 70 -7.22 7.67 1.43
N GLU A 71 -8.03 8.24 2.29
CA GLU A 71 -7.66 9.31 3.21
C GLU A 71 -8.00 8.88 4.65
N ARG A 72 -6.99 8.80 5.53
CA ARG A 72 -7.14 8.40 6.94
C ARG A 72 -7.90 7.08 7.14
N VAL A 73 -7.61 6.11 6.28
CA VAL A 73 -8.24 4.79 6.32
C VAL A 73 -7.34 3.81 7.07
N ARG A 74 -7.96 2.98 7.91
CA ARG A 74 -7.25 1.89 8.60
C ARG A 74 -7.29 0.62 7.77
N LEU A 75 -6.17 0.27 7.16
CA LEU A 75 -5.96 -0.91 6.31
C LEU A 75 -4.99 -1.92 6.96
N THR A 76 -4.82 -1.88 8.30
CA THR A 76 -3.92 -2.79 9.01
C THR A 76 -4.26 -4.24 8.67
N GLY A 77 -3.26 -5.03 8.25
CA GLY A 77 -3.44 -6.42 7.85
C GLY A 77 -4.20 -6.62 6.54
N ALA A 78 -4.46 -5.56 5.76
CA ALA A 78 -5.14 -5.69 4.47
C ALA A 78 -4.33 -6.56 3.50
N ASN A 79 -4.99 -7.48 2.81
CA ASN A 79 -4.38 -8.34 1.81
C ASN A 79 -4.73 -7.87 0.39
N LEU A 80 -3.77 -7.19 -0.26
CA LEU A 80 -3.87 -6.73 -1.64
C LEU A 80 -2.98 -7.55 -2.59
N SER A 81 -2.68 -8.79 -2.24
CA SER A 81 -1.80 -9.64 -3.05
C SER A 81 -2.36 -9.86 -4.45
N GLY A 82 -1.49 -9.79 -5.47
CA GLY A 82 -1.87 -9.96 -6.87
C GLY A 82 -2.69 -8.81 -7.46
N SER A 83 -2.96 -7.76 -6.69
CA SER A 83 -3.80 -6.65 -7.14
C SER A 83 -3.08 -5.72 -8.10
N THR A 84 -3.86 -5.02 -8.92
CA THR A 84 -3.39 -3.92 -9.76
C THR A 84 -3.88 -2.60 -9.18
N LEU A 85 -2.93 -1.70 -8.89
CA LEU A 85 -3.18 -0.35 -8.42
C LEU A 85 -2.67 0.64 -9.48
N ASP A 86 -3.56 1.38 -10.10
CA ASP A 86 -3.26 2.39 -11.12
C ASP A 86 -3.79 3.75 -10.69
N ASN A 87 -2.88 4.74 -10.56
CA ASN A 87 -3.20 6.09 -10.11
C ASN A 87 -3.96 6.08 -8.77
N VAL A 88 -3.34 5.48 -7.74
CA VAL A 88 -3.92 5.34 -6.40
C VAL A 88 -3.14 6.19 -5.40
N THR A 89 -3.86 6.84 -4.49
CA THR A 89 -3.25 7.62 -3.41
C THR A 89 -3.72 7.10 -2.04
N PHE A 90 -2.77 6.90 -1.15
CA PHE A 90 -3.01 6.66 0.27
C PHE A 90 -2.44 7.85 1.06
N SER A 91 -3.28 8.59 1.77
CA SER A 91 -2.87 9.74 2.60
C SER A 91 -3.24 9.49 4.06
N ASP A 92 -2.27 9.63 4.97
CA ASP A 92 -2.45 9.43 6.41
C ASP A 92 -3.10 8.08 6.77
N CYS A 93 -2.82 7.05 5.97
CA CYS A 93 -3.41 5.72 6.15
C CYS A 93 -2.55 4.84 7.06
N ARG A 94 -3.22 3.86 7.70
CA ARG A 94 -2.54 2.83 8.47
C ARG A 94 -2.57 1.51 7.71
N LEU A 95 -1.41 1.11 7.19
CA LEU A 95 -1.18 -0.06 6.34
C LEU A 95 -0.21 -1.06 7.01
N ASP A 96 -0.04 -1.00 8.33
CA ASP A 96 0.82 -1.95 9.05
C ASP A 96 0.43 -3.38 8.74
N LEU A 97 1.41 -4.28 8.54
CA LEU A 97 1.19 -5.70 8.25
C LEU A 97 0.39 -5.97 6.96
N SER A 98 0.22 -4.96 6.09
CA SER A 98 -0.48 -5.17 4.82
C SER A 98 0.36 -5.94 3.82
N SER A 99 -0.30 -6.69 2.94
CA SER A 99 0.35 -7.46 1.89
C SER A 99 0.08 -6.91 0.51
N PHE A 100 1.16 -6.54 -0.20
CA PHE A 100 1.19 -6.16 -1.61
C PHE A 100 1.97 -7.20 -2.44
N ARG A 101 2.05 -8.44 -1.97
CA ARG A 101 2.80 -9.50 -2.66
C ARG A 101 2.29 -9.70 -4.08
N PHE A 102 3.21 -9.83 -5.04
CA PHE A 102 2.89 -10.05 -6.46
C PHE A 102 2.01 -8.98 -7.11
N SER A 103 1.80 -7.84 -6.46
CA SER A 103 0.97 -6.76 -6.98
C SER A 103 1.71 -5.90 -8.00
N GLN A 104 0.93 -5.19 -8.81
CA GLN A 104 1.41 -4.20 -9.77
C GLN A 104 0.93 -2.82 -9.32
N LEU A 105 1.88 -1.94 -9.02
CA LEU A 105 1.62 -0.56 -8.62
C LEU A 105 2.16 0.37 -9.70
N ASP A 106 1.27 1.14 -10.33
CA ASP A 106 1.65 2.16 -11.29
C ASP A 106 1.07 3.52 -10.87
N ILE A 107 1.93 4.54 -10.78
CA ILE A 107 1.57 5.89 -10.34
C ILE A 107 0.86 5.85 -8.97
N VAL A 108 1.45 5.18 -7.98
CA VAL A 108 0.87 5.08 -6.64
C VAL A 108 1.62 6.00 -5.68
N HIS A 109 0.87 6.76 -4.87
CA HIS A 109 1.43 7.64 -3.84
C HIS A 109 1.02 7.17 -2.44
N PHE A 110 2.02 6.98 -1.58
CA PHE A 110 1.85 6.81 -0.15
C PHE A 110 2.40 8.05 0.55
N ASP A 111 1.54 8.77 1.27
CA ASP A 111 1.88 10.03 1.93
C ASP A 111 1.47 9.98 3.41
N GLY A 112 2.44 10.16 4.32
CA GLY A 112 2.23 10.10 5.76
C GLY A 112 1.71 8.75 6.28
N CYS A 113 2.00 7.65 5.57
CA CYS A 113 1.42 6.34 5.90
C CYS A 113 2.26 5.56 6.92
N MET A 114 1.56 4.85 7.81
CA MET A 114 2.16 3.82 8.67
C MET A 114 2.09 2.48 7.94
N MET A 115 3.26 1.91 7.58
CA MET A 115 3.38 0.71 6.75
C MET A 115 4.37 -0.30 7.36
N LYS A 116 4.44 -0.33 8.68
CA LYS A 116 5.30 -1.24 9.44
C LYS A 116 5.08 -2.67 9.04
N GLU A 117 6.19 -3.40 8.79
CA GLU A 117 6.15 -4.82 8.44
C GLU A 117 5.22 -5.12 7.24
N SER A 118 5.00 -4.16 6.36
CA SER A 118 4.28 -4.40 5.11
C SER A 118 5.12 -5.25 4.15
N ASP A 119 4.45 -6.02 3.30
CA ASP A 119 5.09 -7.02 2.46
C ASP A 119 4.89 -6.73 0.97
N PHE A 120 5.99 -6.37 0.29
CA PHE A 120 6.07 -6.15 -1.16
C PHE A 120 6.79 -7.29 -1.90
N TYR A 121 6.76 -8.50 -1.37
CA TYR A 121 7.42 -9.66 -2.00
C TYR A 121 7.00 -9.80 -3.47
N ASP A 122 7.99 -9.83 -4.41
CA ASP A 122 7.78 -9.92 -5.86
C ASP A 122 6.80 -8.87 -6.44
N ALA A 123 6.60 -7.74 -5.77
CA ALA A 123 5.79 -6.64 -6.28
C ALA A 123 6.53 -5.84 -7.35
N GLN A 124 5.78 -5.28 -8.29
CA GLN A 124 6.29 -4.40 -9.34
C GLN A 124 5.80 -2.97 -9.08
N LEU A 125 6.75 -2.06 -8.85
CA LEU A 125 6.48 -0.67 -8.52
C LEU A 125 7.01 0.24 -9.63
N SER A 126 6.11 0.87 -10.36
CA SER A 126 6.41 1.83 -11.43
C SER A 126 5.90 3.21 -11.04
N SER A 127 6.79 4.21 -11.05
CA SER A 127 6.43 5.60 -10.69
C SER A 127 5.76 5.73 -9.31
N VAL A 128 6.16 4.90 -8.36
CA VAL A 128 5.61 4.90 -7.00
C VAL A 128 6.39 5.90 -6.14
N MET A 129 5.64 6.69 -5.36
CA MET A 129 6.21 7.67 -4.44
C MET A 129 5.81 7.34 -3.00
N PHE A 130 6.81 7.29 -2.12
CA PHE A 130 6.62 7.22 -0.67
C PHE A 130 7.14 8.51 -0.05
N THR A 131 6.28 9.20 0.68
CA THR A 131 6.62 10.46 1.37
C THR A 131 6.26 10.34 2.85
N ASP A 132 7.23 10.59 3.73
CA ASP A 132 7.06 10.62 5.18
C ASP A 132 6.37 9.36 5.75
N CYS A 133 6.74 8.17 5.20
CA CYS A 133 6.15 6.88 5.59
C CYS A 133 7.02 6.13 6.60
N ASP A 134 6.38 5.42 7.53
CA ASP A 134 7.04 4.40 8.36
C ASP A 134 7.02 3.05 7.63
N LEU A 135 8.15 2.69 7.03
CA LEU A 135 8.40 1.43 6.32
C LEU A 135 9.30 0.48 7.14
N SER A 136 9.38 0.68 8.47
CA SER A 136 10.21 -0.16 9.32
C SER A 136 9.82 -1.63 9.24
N GLY A 137 10.81 -2.51 9.06
CA GLY A 137 10.59 -3.96 8.88
C GLY A 137 9.94 -4.35 7.55
N VAL A 138 9.85 -3.45 6.57
CA VAL A 138 9.25 -3.75 5.25
C VAL A 138 9.98 -4.90 4.56
N THR A 139 9.23 -5.79 3.91
CA THR A 139 9.78 -6.85 3.06
C THR A 139 9.82 -6.42 1.61
N LEU A 140 11.02 -6.37 1.02
CA LEU A 140 11.26 -5.95 -0.37
C LEU A 140 11.79 -7.09 -1.25
N THR A 141 11.86 -8.31 -0.73
CA THR A 141 12.42 -9.46 -1.45
C THR A 141 11.72 -9.67 -2.79
N GLY A 142 12.48 -9.68 -3.88
CA GLY A 142 11.96 -9.81 -5.23
C GLY A 142 11.29 -8.55 -5.81
N ALA A 143 11.04 -7.53 -4.99
CA ALA A 143 10.44 -6.29 -5.48
C ALA A 143 11.30 -5.60 -6.54
N THR A 144 10.64 -4.95 -7.49
CA THR A 144 11.28 -4.14 -8.54
C THR A 144 10.72 -2.73 -8.53
N PHE A 145 11.63 -1.75 -8.75
CA PHE A 145 11.28 -0.34 -8.74
C PHE A 145 11.70 0.30 -10.06
N ASP A 146 10.77 0.97 -10.74
CA ASP A 146 11.07 1.77 -11.92
C ASP A 146 10.53 3.20 -11.72
N GLY A 147 11.40 4.20 -11.90
CA GLY A 147 11.04 5.60 -11.76
C GLY A 147 10.51 6.02 -10.39
N SER A 148 10.67 5.18 -9.37
CA SER A 148 10.10 5.36 -8.04
C SER A 148 10.97 6.24 -7.13
N GLU A 149 10.36 6.81 -6.09
CA GLU A 149 11.01 7.74 -5.19
C GLU A 149 10.59 7.53 -3.74
N MET A 150 11.53 7.71 -2.79
CA MET A 150 11.28 7.69 -1.34
C MET A 150 11.85 8.95 -0.70
N ARG A 151 11.04 9.65 0.10
CA ARG A 151 11.42 10.85 0.86
C ARG A 151 10.91 10.78 2.28
N GLY A 152 11.77 11.08 3.26
CA GLY A 152 11.39 11.14 4.67
C GLY A 152 10.99 9.80 5.28
N CYS A 153 11.23 8.67 4.60
CA CYS A 153 10.79 7.35 5.04
C CYS A 153 11.73 6.73 6.08
N ASP A 154 11.16 5.98 7.03
CA ASP A 154 11.88 5.10 7.92
C ASP A 154 11.97 3.70 7.29
N LEU A 155 13.19 3.24 6.99
CA LEU A 155 13.51 1.93 6.42
C LEU A 155 14.25 1.03 7.42
N SER A 156 14.21 1.35 8.72
CA SER A 156 14.89 0.55 9.75
C SER A 156 14.42 -0.90 9.70
N SER A 157 15.37 -1.82 9.81
CA SER A 157 15.11 -3.27 9.74
C SER A 157 14.42 -3.75 8.45
N ALA A 158 14.53 -3.01 7.35
CA ALA A 158 13.99 -3.43 6.06
C ALA A 158 14.65 -4.74 5.59
N HIS A 159 13.85 -5.66 5.08
CA HIS A 159 14.34 -6.92 4.51
C HIS A 159 14.64 -6.76 3.01
N SER A 160 15.84 -7.16 2.60
CA SER A 160 16.36 -7.04 1.22
C SER A 160 16.45 -5.58 0.73
N PRO A 161 17.07 -4.65 1.49
CA PRO A 161 17.18 -3.24 1.10
C PRO A 161 17.98 -3.02 -0.20
N GLU A 162 18.78 -3.99 -0.65
CA GLU A 162 19.47 -3.97 -1.94
C GLU A 162 18.49 -3.92 -3.14
N ARG A 163 17.22 -4.25 -2.91
CA ARG A 163 16.15 -4.15 -3.92
C ARG A 163 15.74 -2.71 -4.22
N LEU A 164 16.10 -1.76 -3.37
CA LEU A 164 15.88 -0.33 -3.62
C LEU A 164 16.79 0.24 -4.73
N ARG A 165 17.47 -0.63 -5.47
CA ARG A 165 18.26 -0.23 -6.62
C ARG A 165 17.42 0.53 -7.65
N GLY A 166 17.86 1.77 -7.99
CA GLY A 166 17.18 2.64 -8.93
C GLY A 166 16.15 3.58 -8.31
N VAL A 167 15.79 3.37 -7.04
CA VAL A 167 14.94 4.32 -6.30
C VAL A 167 15.69 5.64 -6.08
N ARG A 168 15.00 6.76 -6.28
CA ARG A 168 15.53 8.09 -6.00
C ARG A 168 15.26 8.46 -4.55
N MET A 169 16.30 8.91 -3.84
CA MET A 169 16.22 9.30 -2.43
C MET A 169 17.02 10.60 -2.20
N PRO A 170 16.54 11.52 -1.34
CA PRO A 170 17.32 12.65 -0.86
C PRO A 170 18.55 12.18 -0.10
N TRP A 171 19.65 12.93 -0.19
CA TRP A 171 20.90 12.58 0.49
C TRP A 171 20.78 12.37 2.02
N PRO A 172 20.01 13.18 2.78
CA PRO A 172 19.79 12.91 4.19
C PRO A 172 19.15 11.54 4.49
N ASP A 173 18.26 11.08 3.61
CA ASP A 173 17.59 9.78 3.76
C ASP A 173 18.56 8.63 3.47
N VAL A 174 19.42 8.79 2.46
CA VAL A 174 20.49 7.81 2.16
C VAL A 174 21.43 7.64 3.36
N ILE A 175 21.81 8.75 4.02
CA ILE A 175 22.66 8.69 5.21
C ILE A 175 21.95 7.95 6.35
N ARG A 176 20.68 8.23 6.58
CA ARG A 176 19.89 7.59 7.64
C ARG A 176 19.74 6.07 7.43
N THR A 177 19.62 5.63 6.18
CA THR A 177 19.43 4.23 5.78
C THR A 177 20.77 3.53 5.45
N ALA A 178 21.91 4.16 5.69
CA ALA A 178 23.22 3.63 5.27
C ALA A 178 23.54 2.26 5.91
N GLY A 179 23.11 2.03 7.15
CA GLY A 179 23.30 0.75 7.84
C GLY A 179 22.56 -0.40 7.16
N GLU A 180 21.31 -0.18 6.78
CA GLU A 180 20.49 -1.15 6.07
C GLU A 180 21.08 -1.47 4.68
N PHE A 181 21.54 -0.44 3.96
CA PHE A 181 22.21 -0.65 2.67
C PHE A 181 23.50 -1.44 2.81
N ALA A 182 24.31 -1.14 3.82
CA ALA A 182 25.53 -1.88 4.13
C ALA A 182 25.22 -3.36 4.42
N ALA A 183 24.24 -3.62 5.28
CA ALA A 183 23.79 -4.97 5.60
C ALA A 183 23.25 -5.71 4.37
N GLY A 184 22.46 -5.04 3.50
CA GLY A 184 21.92 -5.62 2.28
C GLY A 184 22.96 -6.09 1.27
N ILE A 185 24.17 -5.51 1.27
CA ILE A 185 25.30 -5.93 0.45
C ILE A 185 26.35 -6.75 1.22
N GLY A 186 26.03 -7.18 2.44
CA GLY A 186 26.85 -8.05 3.27
C GLY A 186 27.99 -7.36 4.01
N ILE A 187 27.94 -6.04 4.22
CA ILE A 187 28.88 -5.30 5.06
C ILE A 187 28.39 -5.36 6.50
N GLU A 188 29.25 -5.82 7.41
CA GLU A 188 29.02 -5.74 8.85
C GLU A 188 29.47 -4.37 9.36
N VAL A 189 28.53 -3.59 9.91
CA VAL A 189 28.82 -2.29 10.50
C VAL A 189 29.23 -2.49 11.96
N LEU A 190 30.40 -1.99 12.33
CA LEU A 190 30.90 -2.07 13.70
C LEU A 190 30.43 -0.83 14.48
N ASP A 191 29.85 -1.05 15.65
CA ASP A 191 29.59 0.00 16.63
C ASP A 191 30.98 0.35 17.30
N GLU A 192 31.42 1.60 17.16
CA GLU A 192 32.64 2.12 17.84
C GLU A 192 32.34 2.50 19.30
#